data_45037be1ceeded6d7b6260caa4202d30
#
_entry.id   45037be1ceeded6d7b6260caa4202d30
#
_cell.length_a   1.000
_cell.length_b   1.000
_cell.length_c   1.000
_cell.angle_alpha   90.00
_cell.angle_beta   90.00
_cell.angle_gamma   90.00
#
_symmetry.space_group_name_H-M   'P 1'
#
loop_
_entity.id
_entity.type
_entity.pdbx_description
1 polymer ?
#
loop_
_entity_poly.entity_id
_entity_poly.type
_entity_poly.pdbx_seq_one_letter_code
_entity_poly.pdbx_strand_id
1 'polypeptide(L)'
;MIPIHCDGEVAEVVNNTLQCSTTSFPTTYLGLPISDRKLRRSDLLIWIEKIAIKLPGWKAPLMSLAGRAVLVRYVITAIPIYLLIAIRVPKWFIRAVDKIRKSFLWKGRKEINGGSCLVAWEKVMRPIDLGGLGIHNLEIMGWALQMCWLWFEKTKPDRPWAGLEIPVHPNTAALFTVSVFTTVGNGHNTLFWTDRWLHGCSIENLAPNVFKCIPARLRKSRTVREALLDLTWVSDIRGALGWLGLVEYLELWDVLTDVVLQDTEDIHHWKFEASGLFSSRSAYRAFFAGSVGFEPWKQLWKSWAPSKCKTFVWLTIRNRCWTADRLQKRGLPHPDCCPLCDHEEETIQHLLTTCVFTRQFWFNILQPLNLSRLAPRHTANSFVDWWRKSWKKLQKHLRKEFNSLVILGAWIIWKHRNARVFDGNNTKLAGSSSNL
;
A
#
# COMPACT_ATOMS: atom_id res chain seq x y z
N MET A 1 -31.00 10.95 -22.24
CA MET A 1 -30.28 12.24 -22.31
C MET A 1 -30.38 12.94 -20.94
N ILE A 2 -29.37 13.68 -20.51
CA ILE A 2 -29.42 14.54 -19.30
C ILE A 2 -29.14 15.96 -19.80
N PRO A 3 -30.14 16.87 -19.78
CA PRO A 3 -29.92 18.27 -20.15
C PRO A 3 -29.08 18.95 -19.03
N ILE A 4 -27.95 19.55 -19.41
CA ILE A 4 -27.09 20.33 -18.53
C ILE A 4 -26.99 21.72 -19.08
N HIS A 5 -27.55 22.73 -18.40
CA HIS A 5 -27.61 24.12 -18.87
C HIS A 5 -28.14 24.28 -20.30
N CYS A 6 -29.14 23.48 -20.67
CA CYS A 6 -29.81 23.55 -21.97
C CYS A 6 -31.19 24.18 -21.80
N ASP A 7 -31.61 25.01 -22.76
CA ASP A 7 -32.98 25.51 -22.85
C ASP A 7 -33.91 24.35 -23.20
N GLY A 8 -35.16 24.42 -22.71
CA GLY A 8 -36.16 23.37 -22.88
C GLY A 8 -36.41 23.00 -24.35
N GLU A 9 -36.44 24.00 -25.24
CA GLU A 9 -36.63 23.82 -26.69
C GLU A 9 -35.48 22.99 -27.31
N VAL A 10 -34.24 23.27 -26.94
CA VAL A 10 -33.06 22.49 -27.44
C VAL A 10 -33.12 21.07 -26.94
N ALA A 11 -33.52 20.86 -25.66
CA ALA A 11 -33.68 19.52 -25.10
C ALA A 11 -34.76 18.71 -25.82
N GLU A 12 -35.89 19.31 -26.20
CA GLU A 12 -36.96 18.67 -26.96
C GLU A 12 -36.52 18.29 -28.39
N VAL A 13 -35.83 19.19 -29.07
CA VAL A 13 -35.32 18.91 -30.43
C VAL A 13 -34.35 17.72 -30.41
N VAL A 14 -33.42 17.69 -29.45
CA VAL A 14 -32.46 16.57 -29.30
C VAL A 14 -33.17 15.28 -28.91
N ASN A 15 -34.20 15.35 -28.05
CA ASN A 15 -34.96 14.19 -27.62
C ASN A 15 -35.74 13.56 -28.82
N ASN A 16 -36.36 14.41 -29.62
CA ASN A 16 -37.10 13.99 -30.83
C ASN A 16 -36.16 13.43 -31.90
N THR A 17 -34.96 14.02 -32.07
CA THR A 17 -34.00 13.60 -33.09
C THR A 17 -33.30 12.29 -32.73
N LEU A 18 -32.90 12.13 -31.47
CA LEU A 18 -32.14 10.96 -30.98
C LEU A 18 -33.05 9.87 -30.39
N GLN A 19 -34.36 10.10 -30.28
CA GLN A 19 -35.35 9.19 -29.69
C GLN A 19 -34.90 8.64 -28.30
N CYS A 20 -34.24 9.46 -27.50
CA CYS A 20 -33.71 9.05 -26.19
C CYS A 20 -34.55 9.63 -25.06
N SER A 21 -34.83 8.84 -24.03
CA SER A 21 -35.51 9.31 -22.81
C SER A 21 -34.69 10.33 -22.04
N THR A 22 -35.38 11.38 -21.54
CA THR A 22 -34.75 12.38 -20.68
C THR A 22 -34.70 11.86 -19.22
N THR A 23 -33.55 11.98 -18.57
CA THR A 23 -33.35 11.65 -17.16
C THR A 23 -32.70 12.82 -16.45
N SER A 24 -32.84 12.87 -15.11
CA SER A 24 -32.22 13.88 -14.27
C SER A 24 -31.12 13.27 -13.39
N PHE A 25 -30.26 14.13 -12.84
CA PHE A 25 -29.31 13.72 -11.79
C PHE A 25 -30.01 13.44 -10.44
N PRO A 26 -29.51 12.46 -9.64
CA PRO A 26 -28.38 11.57 -9.88
C PRO A 26 -28.74 10.42 -10.83
N THR A 27 -27.82 10.03 -11.71
CA THR A 27 -27.97 8.89 -12.61
C THR A 27 -26.80 7.92 -12.46
N THR A 28 -26.93 6.74 -13.08
CA THR A 28 -25.87 5.72 -13.07
C THR A 28 -25.32 5.55 -14.48
N TYR A 29 -24.02 5.76 -14.65
CA TYR A 29 -23.32 5.51 -15.91
C TYR A 29 -22.20 4.49 -15.70
N LEU A 30 -22.21 3.40 -16.45
CA LEU A 30 -21.28 2.28 -16.27
C LEU A 30 -21.18 1.76 -14.82
N GLY A 31 -22.30 1.83 -14.12
CA GLY A 31 -22.37 1.43 -12.71
C GLY A 31 -21.88 2.47 -11.71
N LEU A 32 -21.37 3.63 -12.14
CA LEU A 32 -20.94 4.72 -11.27
C LEU A 32 -22.08 5.73 -11.05
N PRO A 33 -22.28 6.22 -9.83
CA PRO A 33 -23.23 7.30 -9.59
C PRO A 33 -22.65 8.62 -10.13
N ILE A 34 -23.35 9.24 -11.06
CA ILE A 34 -23.02 10.57 -11.59
C ILE A 34 -24.03 11.56 -11.04
N SER A 35 -23.55 12.68 -10.54
CA SER A 35 -24.37 13.76 -10.00
C SER A 35 -23.72 15.11 -10.29
N ASP A 36 -24.55 16.13 -10.50
CA ASP A 36 -24.20 17.54 -10.58
C ASP A 36 -23.80 18.12 -9.18
N ARG A 37 -24.11 17.40 -8.13
CA ARG A 37 -23.84 17.78 -6.74
C ARG A 37 -22.99 16.72 -6.06
N LYS A 38 -22.50 17.07 -4.88
CA LYS A 38 -21.79 16.13 -4.00
C LYS A 38 -22.68 14.92 -3.72
N LEU A 39 -22.17 13.70 -3.97
CA LEU A 39 -22.89 12.46 -3.75
C LEU A 39 -23.42 12.36 -2.32
N ARG A 40 -24.67 11.96 -2.19
CA ARG A 40 -25.31 11.72 -0.90
C ARG A 40 -24.79 10.42 -0.27
N ARG A 41 -25.04 10.30 1.01
CA ARG A 41 -24.69 9.08 1.74
C ARG A 41 -25.42 7.85 1.21
N SER A 42 -26.70 8.01 0.83
CA SER A 42 -27.54 6.96 0.21
C SER A 42 -26.87 6.35 -1.03
N ASP A 43 -26.32 7.19 -1.89
CA ASP A 43 -25.73 6.76 -3.17
C ASP A 43 -24.49 5.86 -2.98
N LEU A 44 -23.77 6.07 -1.89
CA LEU A 44 -22.60 5.30 -1.52
C LEU A 44 -22.91 4.07 -0.64
N LEU A 45 -24.04 4.04 0.07
CA LEU A 45 -24.46 2.87 0.88
C LEU A 45 -24.68 1.64 0.00
N ILE A 46 -25.23 1.81 -1.21
CA ILE A 46 -25.42 0.73 -2.20
C ILE A 46 -24.09 0.00 -2.48
N TRP A 47 -22.98 0.71 -2.52
CA TRP A 47 -21.65 0.12 -2.73
C TRP A 47 -21.18 -0.66 -1.50
N ILE A 48 -21.45 -0.18 -0.30
CA ILE A 48 -21.14 -0.90 0.96
C ILE A 48 -21.93 -2.20 1.01
N GLU A 49 -23.20 -2.18 0.62
CA GLU A 49 -24.03 -3.38 0.53
C GLU A 49 -23.53 -4.37 -0.51
N LYS A 50 -23.17 -3.90 -1.72
CA LYS A 50 -22.54 -4.72 -2.76
C LYS A 50 -21.28 -5.43 -2.24
N ILE A 51 -20.45 -4.73 -1.46
CA ILE A 51 -19.26 -5.31 -0.84
C ILE A 51 -19.66 -6.36 0.22
N ALA A 52 -20.66 -6.07 1.05
CA ALA A 52 -21.12 -6.96 2.10
C ALA A 52 -21.75 -8.27 1.57
N ILE A 53 -22.46 -8.19 0.44
CA ILE A 53 -23.07 -9.37 -0.21
C ILE A 53 -22.01 -10.34 -0.76
N LYS A 54 -20.83 -9.85 -1.15
CA LYS A 54 -19.73 -10.71 -1.63
C LYS A 54 -19.03 -11.51 -0.53
N LEU A 55 -19.38 -11.31 0.72
CA LEU A 55 -18.85 -12.10 1.82
C LEU A 55 -19.52 -13.48 1.85
N PRO A 56 -18.75 -14.60 1.87
CA PRO A 56 -19.30 -15.94 1.95
C PRO A 56 -19.89 -16.16 3.35
N GLY A 57 -21.21 -16.11 3.49
CA GLY A 57 -21.94 -16.20 4.76
C GLY A 57 -21.48 -17.35 5.66
N TRP A 58 -22.08 -18.54 5.52
CA TRP A 58 -21.81 -19.72 6.37
C TRP A 58 -20.42 -20.35 6.13
N LYS A 59 -19.80 -20.15 4.96
CA LYS A 59 -18.46 -20.69 4.66
C LYS A 59 -17.31 -19.91 5.33
N ALA A 60 -17.54 -18.67 5.71
CA ALA A 60 -16.51 -17.79 6.24
C ALA A 60 -15.83 -18.30 7.53
N PRO A 61 -16.55 -18.86 8.53
CA PRO A 61 -15.93 -19.43 9.72
C PRO A 61 -15.02 -20.63 9.43
N LEU A 62 -15.30 -21.38 8.36
CA LEU A 62 -14.51 -22.55 7.93
C LEU A 62 -13.20 -22.16 7.23
N MET A 63 -13.09 -20.91 6.77
CA MET A 63 -11.90 -20.43 6.11
C MET A 63 -10.78 -20.12 7.11
N SER A 64 -9.55 -20.56 6.80
CA SER A 64 -8.37 -20.14 7.54
C SER A 64 -8.15 -18.61 7.41
N LEU A 65 -7.39 -18.03 8.34
CA LEU A 65 -7.01 -16.60 8.26
C LEU A 65 -6.34 -16.26 6.92
N ALA A 66 -5.52 -17.17 6.39
CA ALA A 66 -4.89 -17.00 5.08
C ALA A 66 -5.93 -16.95 3.94
N GLY A 67 -6.91 -17.85 3.95
CA GLY A 67 -7.99 -17.86 2.96
C GLY A 67 -8.83 -16.58 3.02
N ARG A 68 -9.16 -16.12 4.23
CA ARG A 68 -9.85 -14.83 4.43
C ARG A 68 -9.01 -13.66 3.94
N ALA A 69 -7.70 -13.67 4.18
CA ALA A 69 -6.80 -12.62 3.68
C ALA A 69 -6.76 -12.55 2.14
N VAL A 70 -6.78 -13.69 1.46
CA VAL A 70 -6.89 -13.77 -0.01
C VAL A 70 -8.19 -13.15 -0.50
N LEU A 71 -9.33 -13.51 0.11
CA LEU A 71 -10.63 -12.96 -0.28
C LEU A 71 -10.69 -11.43 -0.05
N VAL A 72 -10.22 -10.96 1.11
CA VAL A 72 -10.15 -9.52 1.39
C VAL A 72 -9.28 -8.81 0.38
N ARG A 73 -8.13 -9.38 0.03
CA ARG A 73 -7.15 -8.76 -0.87
C ARG A 73 -7.64 -8.67 -2.30
N TYR A 74 -8.17 -9.76 -2.84
CA TYR A 74 -8.45 -9.88 -4.28
C TYR A 74 -9.90 -9.64 -4.66
N VAL A 75 -10.84 -9.83 -3.74
CA VAL A 75 -12.27 -9.64 -4.03
C VAL A 75 -12.79 -8.37 -3.38
N ILE A 76 -12.77 -8.29 -2.05
CA ILE A 76 -13.41 -7.20 -1.32
C ILE A 76 -12.69 -5.86 -1.55
N THR A 77 -11.36 -5.89 -1.67
CA THR A 77 -10.57 -4.68 -1.96
C THR A 77 -10.74 -4.22 -3.42
N ALA A 78 -10.98 -5.12 -4.37
CA ALA A 78 -11.12 -4.78 -5.78
C ALA A 78 -12.40 -3.99 -6.10
N ILE A 79 -13.50 -4.28 -5.40
CA ILE A 79 -14.80 -3.65 -5.68
C ILE A 79 -14.76 -2.12 -5.56
N PRO A 80 -14.26 -1.51 -4.47
CA PRO A 80 -14.22 -0.05 -4.35
C PRO A 80 -13.18 0.63 -5.25
N ILE A 81 -12.21 -0.12 -5.83
CA ILE A 81 -11.17 0.48 -6.69
C ILE A 81 -11.79 1.19 -7.88
N TYR A 82 -12.80 0.60 -8.51
CA TYR A 82 -13.50 1.21 -9.63
C TYR A 82 -14.13 2.57 -9.28
N LEU A 83 -14.72 2.66 -8.07
CA LEU A 83 -15.25 3.92 -7.56
C LEU A 83 -14.14 4.94 -7.26
N LEU A 84 -13.01 4.47 -6.70
CA LEU A 84 -11.87 5.33 -6.33
C LEU A 84 -11.15 5.96 -7.53
N ILE A 85 -11.22 5.35 -8.71
CA ILE A 85 -10.66 5.91 -9.95
C ILE A 85 -11.46 7.14 -10.38
N ALA A 86 -12.79 7.02 -10.34
CA ALA A 86 -13.69 8.00 -10.91
C ALA A 86 -14.11 9.09 -9.94
N ILE A 87 -14.19 8.77 -8.64
CA ILE A 87 -14.83 9.65 -7.66
C ILE A 87 -13.96 9.79 -6.42
N ARG A 88 -13.90 11.01 -5.88
CA ARG A 88 -13.32 11.27 -4.57
C ARG A 88 -14.29 10.86 -3.48
N VAL A 89 -14.11 9.64 -2.94
CA VAL A 89 -14.97 9.13 -1.88
C VAL A 89 -14.64 9.77 -0.52
N PRO A 90 -15.66 10.02 0.33
CA PRO A 90 -15.47 10.58 1.65
C PRO A 90 -14.82 9.56 2.60
N LYS A 91 -14.10 10.04 3.62
CA LYS A 91 -13.40 9.18 4.61
C LYS A 91 -14.32 8.21 5.34
N TRP A 92 -15.60 8.57 5.59
CA TRP A 92 -16.55 7.68 6.24
C TRP A 92 -16.81 6.41 5.42
N PHE A 93 -16.85 6.52 4.08
CA PHE A 93 -17.03 5.37 3.19
C PHE A 93 -15.85 4.40 3.31
N ILE A 94 -14.62 4.90 3.23
CA ILE A 94 -13.40 4.09 3.40
C ILE A 94 -13.41 3.39 4.76
N ARG A 95 -13.76 4.11 5.84
CA ARG A 95 -13.87 3.53 7.19
C ARG A 95 -14.93 2.44 7.28
N ALA A 96 -16.08 2.60 6.62
CA ALA A 96 -17.13 1.59 6.58
C ALA A 96 -16.67 0.31 5.85
N VAL A 97 -16.04 0.46 4.69
CA VAL A 97 -15.44 -0.66 3.94
C VAL A 97 -14.34 -1.34 4.76
N ASP A 98 -13.47 -0.57 5.42
CA ASP A 98 -12.42 -1.12 6.28
C ASP A 98 -12.98 -1.84 7.50
N LYS A 99 -14.10 -1.40 8.07
CA LYS A 99 -14.79 -2.13 9.15
C LYS A 99 -15.18 -3.53 8.67
N ILE A 100 -15.76 -3.66 7.48
CA ILE A 100 -16.12 -4.95 6.87
C ILE A 100 -14.88 -5.80 6.62
N ARG A 101 -13.84 -5.25 6.00
CA ARG A 101 -12.57 -5.95 5.68
C ARG A 101 -11.88 -6.48 6.93
N LYS A 102 -11.79 -5.68 8.00
CA LYS A 102 -11.24 -6.06 9.30
C LYS A 102 -12.03 -7.20 9.92
N SER A 103 -13.36 -7.03 9.99
CA SER A 103 -14.26 -7.99 10.61
C SER A 103 -14.17 -9.34 9.94
N PHE A 104 -14.21 -9.35 8.64
CA PHE A 104 -14.10 -10.58 7.88
C PHE A 104 -12.71 -11.22 8.01
N LEU A 105 -11.63 -10.46 7.92
CA LEU A 105 -10.28 -10.99 8.07
C LEU A 105 -10.11 -11.70 9.40
N TRP A 106 -10.48 -11.07 10.51
CA TRP A 106 -10.17 -11.59 11.84
C TRP A 106 -11.16 -12.64 12.34
N LYS A 107 -12.45 -12.49 12.03
CA LYS A 107 -13.52 -13.36 12.58
C LYS A 107 -14.37 -14.09 11.53
N GLY A 108 -14.20 -13.77 10.24
CA GLY A 108 -15.06 -14.33 9.18
C GLY A 108 -16.51 -13.85 9.25
N ARG A 109 -16.75 -12.69 9.87
CA ARG A 109 -18.11 -12.11 10.04
C ARG A 109 -18.14 -10.70 9.46
N LYS A 110 -19.36 -10.21 9.13
CA LYS A 110 -19.56 -8.82 8.65
C LYS A 110 -19.21 -7.77 9.69
N GLU A 111 -19.48 -8.07 10.94
CA GLU A 111 -19.26 -7.14 12.08
C GLU A 111 -18.50 -7.82 13.22
N ILE A 112 -17.73 -7.03 13.95
CA ILE A 112 -17.06 -7.43 15.18
C ILE A 112 -17.29 -6.36 16.25
N ASN A 113 -17.61 -6.81 17.45
CA ASN A 113 -17.62 -5.98 18.66
C ASN A 113 -16.25 -6.05 19.32
N GLY A 114 -15.58 -4.88 19.46
CA GLY A 114 -14.36 -4.67 20.25
C GLY A 114 -13.15 -5.55 19.92
N GLY A 115 -12.02 -5.20 20.43
CA GLY A 115 -10.72 -5.88 20.67
C GLY A 115 -10.23 -7.13 19.90
N SER A 116 -10.93 -7.63 18.92
CA SER A 116 -10.63 -8.89 18.23
C SER A 116 -9.52 -8.82 17.18
N CYS A 117 -9.00 -7.64 16.87
CA CYS A 117 -7.93 -7.47 15.87
C CYS A 117 -6.56 -7.79 16.48
N LEU A 118 -5.90 -8.82 15.97
CA LEU A 118 -4.59 -9.21 16.45
C LEU A 118 -3.49 -8.20 16.07
N VAL A 119 -3.61 -7.57 14.92
CA VAL A 119 -2.64 -6.60 14.39
C VAL A 119 -3.39 -5.33 13.98
N ALA A 120 -2.83 -4.15 14.26
CA ALA A 120 -3.37 -2.87 13.84
C ALA A 120 -3.58 -2.83 12.32
N TRP A 121 -4.71 -2.27 11.87
CA TRP A 121 -5.13 -2.34 10.48
C TRP A 121 -4.14 -1.66 9.52
N GLU A 122 -3.57 -0.55 9.94
CA GLU A 122 -2.55 0.19 9.19
C GLU A 122 -1.29 -0.68 8.93
N LYS A 123 -0.94 -1.56 9.88
CA LYS A 123 0.17 -2.52 9.72
C LYS A 123 -0.21 -3.68 8.80
N VAL A 124 -1.47 -4.10 8.81
CA VAL A 124 -2.00 -5.14 7.90
C VAL A 124 -1.99 -4.66 6.45
N MET A 125 -2.37 -3.39 6.23
CA MET A 125 -2.48 -2.77 4.91
C MET A 125 -1.14 -2.37 4.27
N ARG A 126 -0.01 -2.49 4.98
CA ARG A 126 1.30 -2.22 4.38
C ARG A 126 1.62 -3.21 3.27
N PRO A 127 2.45 -2.83 2.31
CA PRO A 127 3.05 -3.76 1.36
C PRO A 127 3.72 -4.95 2.07
N ILE A 128 3.80 -6.07 1.39
CA ILE A 128 4.33 -7.33 1.96
C ILE A 128 5.79 -7.17 2.40
N ASP A 129 6.59 -6.49 1.60
CA ASP A 129 8.00 -6.20 1.88
C ASP A 129 8.20 -5.21 3.04
N LEU A 130 7.15 -4.47 3.41
CA LEU A 130 7.08 -3.60 4.59
C LEU A 130 6.34 -4.27 5.76
N GLY A 131 6.10 -5.58 5.66
CA GLY A 131 5.55 -6.40 6.73
C GLY A 131 4.03 -6.48 6.79
N GLY A 132 3.30 -5.94 5.81
CA GLY A 132 1.85 -6.11 5.71
C GLY A 132 1.44 -7.44 5.09
N LEU A 133 0.14 -7.62 4.88
CA LEU A 133 -0.44 -8.75 4.15
C LEU A 133 -0.70 -8.43 2.67
N GLY A 134 -0.28 -7.26 2.19
CA GLY A 134 -0.53 -6.79 0.83
C GLY A 134 -2.00 -6.47 0.54
N ILE A 135 -2.80 -6.24 1.57
CA ILE A 135 -4.14 -5.68 1.47
C ILE A 135 -3.98 -4.17 1.28
N HIS A 136 -4.46 -3.62 0.16
CA HIS A 136 -4.25 -2.21 -0.11
C HIS A 136 -4.97 -1.29 0.87
N ASN A 137 -4.30 -0.21 1.26
CA ASN A 137 -4.93 0.93 1.90
C ASN A 137 -5.77 1.68 0.86
N LEU A 138 -7.09 1.73 1.02
CA LEU A 138 -8.00 2.29 0.03
C LEU A 138 -7.84 3.81 -0.12
N GLU A 139 -7.49 4.52 0.94
CA GLU A 139 -7.24 5.97 0.87
C GLU A 139 -6.01 6.26 0.01
N ILE A 140 -4.89 5.60 0.29
CA ILE A 140 -3.65 5.72 -0.50
C ILE A 140 -3.86 5.21 -1.93
N MET A 141 -4.63 4.14 -2.11
CA MET A 141 -4.96 3.63 -3.44
C MET A 141 -5.76 4.66 -4.25
N GLY A 142 -6.73 5.32 -3.63
CA GLY A 142 -7.46 6.42 -4.27
C GLY A 142 -6.52 7.55 -4.70
N TRP A 143 -5.58 7.95 -3.86
CA TRP A 143 -4.59 8.97 -4.21
C TRP A 143 -3.69 8.55 -5.38
N ALA A 144 -3.21 7.30 -5.36
CA ALA A 144 -2.36 6.77 -6.42
C ALA A 144 -3.11 6.63 -7.77
N LEU A 145 -4.39 6.28 -7.73
CA LEU A 145 -5.23 6.20 -8.90
C LEU A 145 -5.56 7.58 -9.47
N GLN A 146 -5.89 8.55 -8.62
CA GLN A 146 -6.15 9.93 -9.05
C GLN A 146 -4.91 10.62 -9.62
N MET A 147 -3.70 10.20 -9.21
CA MET A 147 -2.46 10.74 -9.74
C MET A 147 -2.28 10.48 -11.25
N CYS A 148 -2.94 9.47 -11.80
CA CYS A 148 -2.90 9.20 -13.24
C CYS A 148 -3.51 10.34 -14.07
N TRP A 149 -4.47 11.06 -13.52
CA TRP A 149 -5.08 12.22 -14.18
C TRP A 149 -4.08 13.37 -14.31
N LEU A 150 -3.29 13.64 -13.27
CA LEU A 150 -2.20 14.64 -13.31
C LEU A 150 -1.12 14.24 -14.33
N TRP A 151 -0.82 12.94 -14.41
CA TRP A 151 0.10 12.42 -15.43
C TRP A 151 -0.43 12.63 -16.86
N PHE A 152 -1.70 12.31 -17.09
CA PHE A 152 -2.32 12.55 -18.39
C PHE A 152 -2.45 14.03 -18.72
N GLU A 153 -2.61 14.89 -17.74
CA GLU A 153 -2.60 16.34 -17.93
C GLU A 153 -1.29 16.85 -18.55
N LYS A 154 -0.16 16.28 -18.10
CA LYS A 154 1.14 16.61 -18.67
C LYS A 154 1.49 15.89 -19.96
N THR A 155 1.05 14.64 -20.15
CA THR A 155 1.53 13.80 -21.25
C THR A 155 0.55 13.63 -22.42
N LYS A 156 -0.69 14.10 -22.27
CA LYS A 156 -1.76 13.98 -23.29
C LYS A 156 -2.51 15.29 -23.45
N PRO A 157 -1.93 16.28 -24.17
CA PRO A 157 -2.56 17.59 -24.35
C PRO A 157 -3.90 17.50 -25.11
N ASP A 158 -4.02 16.57 -26.09
CA ASP A 158 -5.18 16.42 -26.98
C ASP A 158 -6.34 15.60 -26.37
N ARG A 159 -6.36 15.40 -25.04
CA ARG A 159 -7.42 14.65 -24.39
C ARG A 159 -8.77 15.38 -24.45
N PRO A 160 -9.92 14.67 -24.54
CA PRO A 160 -11.25 15.30 -24.63
C PRO A 160 -11.61 16.19 -23.43
N TRP A 161 -10.95 16.01 -22.29
CA TRP A 161 -11.16 16.79 -21.06
C TRP A 161 -10.01 17.79 -20.78
N ALA A 162 -9.24 18.17 -21.82
CA ALA A 162 -8.21 19.20 -21.68
C ALA A 162 -8.84 20.52 -21.21
N GLY A 163 -8.15 21.21 -20.30
CA GLY A 163 -8.63 22.48 -19.72
C GLY A 163 -9.62 22.34 -18.56
N LEU A 164 -10.09 21.13 -18.24
CA LEU A 164 -10.88 20.90 -17.02
C LEU A 164 -9.97 20.73 -15.81
N GLU A 165 -10.23 21.49 -14.75
CA GLU A 165 -9.53 21.34 -13.48
C GLU A 165 -9.96 20.02 -12.81
N ILE A 166 -9.00 19.14 -12.58
CA ILE A 166 -9.25 17.86 -11.93
C ILE A 166 -8.93 18.00 -10.44
N PRO A 167 -9.93 17.98 -9.55
CA PRO A 167 -9.71 18.14 -8.13
C PRO A 167 -9.06 16.88 -7.55
N VAL A 168 -7.77 16.96 -7.20
CA VAL A 168 -7.04 15.88 -6.53
C VAL A 168 -6.80 16.21 -5.06
N HIS A 169 -6.48 15.18 -4.26
CA HIS A 169 -6.12 15.40 -2.86
C HIS A 169 -4.76 16.13 -2.77
N PRO A 170 -4.55 17.08 -1.82
CA PRO A 170 -3.27 17.81 -1.67
C PRO A 170 -2.05 16.89 -1.58
N ASN A 171 -2.14 15.77 -0.86
CA ASN A 171 -1.05 14.79 -0.79
C ASN A 171 -0.74 14.16 -2.15
N THR A 172 -1.74 13.99 -3.02
CA THR A 172 -1.57 13.48 -4.39
C THR A 172 -0.79 14.49 -5.22
N ALA A 173 -1.20 15.76 -5.20
CA ALA A 173 -0.53 16.84 -5.91
C ALA A 173 0.91 17.02 -5.42
N ALA A 174 1.13 17.11 -4.11
CA ALA A 174 2.46 17.26 -3.52
C ALA A 174 3.41 16.12 -3.90
N LEU A 175 2.95 14.85 -3.79
CA LEU A 175 3.79 13.70 -4.20
C LEU A 175 4.05 13.72 -5.70
N PHE A 176 3.08 14.08 -6.52
CA PHE A 176 3.24 14.16 -7.97
C PHE A 176 4.32 15.17 -8.34
N THR A 177 4.24 16.39 -7.81
CA THR A 177 5.21 17.49 -8.09
C THR A 177 6.65 17.08 -7.78
N VAL A 178 6.90 16.37 -6.66
CA VAL A 178 8.27 15.94 -6.30
C VAL A 178 8.72 14.68 -7.04
N SER A 179 7.82 14.01 -7.73
CA SER A 179 8.06 12.70 -8.37
C SER A 179 8.21 12.77 -9.88
N VAL A 180 7.80 13.87 -10.49
CA VAL A 180 7.91 14.09 -11.94
C VAL A 180 9.02 15.09 -12.20
N PHE A 181 9.88 14.77 -13.14
CA PHE A 181 10.87 15.72 -13.69
C PHE A 181 10.77 15.74 -15.22
N THR A 182 11.16 16.82 -15.82
CA THR A 182 10.99 17.04 -17.25
C THR A 182 12.33 17.29 -17.92
N THR A 183 12.59 16.59 -19.01
CA THR A 183 13.61 16.96 -19.98
C THR A 183 12.95 17.89 -20.99
N VAL A 184 13.34 19.15 -20.96
CA VAL A 184 12.75 20.19 -21.82
C VAL A 184 13.25 20.02 -23.25
N GLY A 185 12.34 20.04 -24.19
CA GLY A 185 12.57 20.15 -25.61
C GLY A 185 12.21 21.57 -26.09
N ASN A 186 10.98 21.75 -26.56
CA ASN A 186 10.48 23.03 -27.03
C ASN A 186 9.90 23.94 -25.95
N GLY A 187 9.73 23.44 -24.74
CA GLY A 187 9.29 24.17 -23.55
C GLY A 187 7.81 24.57 -23.54
N HIS A 188 6.97 24.00 -24.40
CA HIS A 188 5.54 24.35 -24.47
C HIS A 188 4.70 23.69 -23.36
N ASN A 189 5.06 22.48 -22.94
CA ASN A 189 4.27 21.67 -21.99
C ASN A 189 4.87 21.65 -20.57
N THR A 190 5.86 22.45 -20.30
CA THR A 190 6.57 22.53 -19.03
C THR A 190 6.37 23.89 -18.40
N LEU A 191 5.89 23.91 -17.14
CA LEU A 191 5.74 25.15 -16.37
C LEU A 191 7.09 25.61 -15.85
N PHE A 192 7.42 26.89 -16.13
CA PHE A 192 8.72 27.46 -15.80
C PHE A 192 9.00 27.47 -14.30
N TRP A 193 8.07 27.96 -13.50
CA TRP A 193 8.27 28.22 -12.07
C TRP A 193 8.14 26.97 -11.19
N THR A 194 7.23 26.05 -11.53
CA THR A 194 6.81 24.98 -10.64
C THR A 194 7.25 23.58 -11.06
N ASP A 195 7.48 23.33 -12.35
CA ASP A 195 7.93 22.03 -12.81
C ASP A 195 9.42 21.81 -12.54
N ARG A 196 9.79 20.56 -12.39
CA ARG A 196 11.18 20.16 -12.11
C ARG A 196 11.91 19.88 -13.42
N TRP A 197 12.35 20.91 -14.07
CA TRP A 197 13.01 20.84 -15.38
C TRP A 197 14.46 21.32 -15.37
N LEU A 198 14.83 22.20 -14.44
CA LEU A 198 16.17 22.75 -14.36
C LEU A 198 17.04 21.87 -13.43
N HIS A 199 17.91 21.06 -14.01
CA HIS A 199 18.75 20.08 -13.28
C HIS A 199 17.95 19.14 -12.35
N GLY A 200 16.72 18.79 -12.73
CA GLY A 200 15.83 17.96 -11.92
C GLY A 200 15.22 18.69 -10.69
N CYS A 201 15.37 20.00 -10.62
CA CYS A 201 14.77 20.89 -9.61
C CYS A 201 13.74 21.83 -10.23
N SER A 202 12.82 22.35 -9.43
CA SER A 202 11.95 23.46 -9.79
C SER A 202 12.61 24.80 -9.40
N ILE A 203 12.27 25.89 -10.10
CA ILE A 203 12.76 27.23 -9.73
C ILE A 203 12.24 27.62 -8.35
N GLU A 204 11.04 27.17 -7.96
CA GLU A 204 10.53 27.32 -6.60
C GLU A 204 11.52 26.82 -5.54
N ASN A 205 12.22 25.71 -5.81
CA ASN A 205 13.21 25.13 -4.89
C ASN A 205 14.60 25.78 -5.01
N LEU A 206 14.98 26.23 -6.21
CA LEU A 206 16.29 26.84 -6.47
C LEU A 206 16.34 28.30 -6.00
N ALA A 207 15.26 29.04 -6.24
CA ALA A 207 15.15 30.48 -5.97
C ALA A 207 13.84 30.78 -5.20
N PRO A 208 13.68 30.33 -3.95
CA PRO A 208 12.44 30.50 -3.20
C PRO A 208 12.08 31.92 -2.88
N ASN A 209 13.06 32.87 -2.76
CA ASN A 209 12.79 34.27 -2.50
C ASN A 209 12.37 35.00 -3.78
N VAL A 210 12.95 34.69 -4.94
CA VAL A 210 12.46 35.13 -6.24
C VAL A 210 11.05 34.62 -6.48
N PHE A 211 10.80 33.31 -6.27
CA PHE A 211 9.50 32.68 -6.46
C PHE A 211 8.39 33.37 -5.65
N LYS A 212 8.66 33.83 -4.42
CA LYS A 212 7.67 34.55 -3.60
C LYS A 212 7.18 35.84 -4.28
N CYS A 213 8.03 36.49 -5.09
CA CYS A 213 7.71 37.70 -5.81
C CYS A 213 6.93 37.48 -7.11
N ILE A 214 6.66 36.21 -7.49
CA ILE A 214 5.91 35.87 -8.69
C ILE A 214 4.40 35.76 -8.39
N PRO A 215 3.53 36.44 -9.16
CA PRO A 215 2.07 36.30 -9.02
C PRO A 215 1.59 34.84 -9.18
N ALA A 216 0.67 34.42 -8.31
CA ALA A 216 0.16 33.05 -8.30
C ALA A 216 -0.39 32.56 -9.65
N ARG A 217 -0.95 33.47 -10.46
CA ARG A 217 -1.43 33.16 -11.81
C ARG A 217 -0.26 32.76 -12.71
N LEU A 218 0.82 33.52 -12.72
CA LEU A 218 1.99 33.27 -13.58
C LEU A 218 2.74 32.00 -13.17
N ARG A 219 2.81 31.70 -11.87
CA ARG A 219 3.38 30.43 -11.39
C ARG A 219 2.73 29.20 -12.02
N LYS A 220 1.41 29.29 -12.32
CA LYS A 220 0.59 28.18 -12.84
C LYS A 220 0.43 28.17 -14.35
N SER A 221 0.81 29.22 -15.06
CA SER A 221 0.57 29.36 -16.50
C SER A 221 1.80 29.59 -17.34
N ARG A 222 2.87 30.18 -16.77
CA ARG A 222 4.08 30.50 -17.52
C ARG A 222 4.81 29.23 -17.95
N THR A 223 4.92 29.00 -19.27
CA THR A 223 5.70 27.89 -19.83
C THR A 223 7.19 28.24 -19.91
N VAL A 224 8.04 27.23 -20.04
CA VAL A 224 9.49 27.41 -20.20
C VAL A 224 9.78 28.21 -21.47
N ARG A 225 9.10 27.90 -22.57
CA ARG A 225 9.25 28.62 -23.83
C ARG A 225 8.92 30.13 -23.68
N GLU A 226 7.75 30.43 -23.11
CA GLU A 226 7.33 31.81 -22.90
C GLU A 226 8.26 32.56 -21.95
N ALA A 227 8.77 31.91 -20.92
CA ALA A 227 9.65 32.55 -19.94
C ALA A 227 11.02 32.91 -20.52
N LEU A 228 11.58 32.01 -21.35
CA LEU A 228 12.90 32.23 -21.96
C LEU A 228 12.83 33.12 -23.20
N LEU A 229 11.65 33.24 -23.85
CA LEU A 229 11.48 34.18 -24.96
C LEU A 229 11.63 35.60 -24.45
N ASP A 230 12.58 36.35 -25.03
CA ASP A 230 12.88 37.73 -24.66
C ASP A 230 13.09 37.96 -23.16
N LEU A 231 13.55 36.94 -22.44
CA LEU A 231 13.77 36.96 -20.99
C LEU A 231 12.51 37.38 -20.20
N THR A 232 11.33 37.01 -20.67
CA THR A 232 10.03 37.41 -20.10
C THR A 232 9.89 37.05 -18.61
N TRP A 233 10.59 35.99 -18.14
CA TRP A 233 10.60 35.57 -16.72
C TRP A 233 11.04 36.70 -15.78
N VAL A 234 11.89 37.63 -16.24
CA VAL A 234 12.33 38.80 -15.46
C VAL A 234 11.16 39.73 -15.16
N SER A 235 10.29 39.93 -16.15
CA SER A 235 9.09 40.78 -16.02
C SER A 235 8.01 40.14 -15.11
N ASP A 236 8.08 38.85 -14.84
CA ASP A 236 7.18 38.17 -13.93
C ASP A 236 7.43 38.54 -12.46
N ILE A 237 8.64 39.01 -12.12
CA ILE A 237 9.04 39.40 -10.76
C ILE A 237 8.33 40.69 -10.38
N ARG A 238 7.55 40.68 -9.32
CA ARG A 238 6.82 41.83 -8.81
C ARG A 238 7.34 42.25 -7.43
N GLY A 239 7.68 43.55 -7.31
CA GLY A 239 8.21 44.10 -6.07
C GLY A 239 9.74 44.05 -5.98
N ALA A 240 10.28 44.52 -4.85
CA ALA A 240 11.71 44.56 -4.61
C ALA A 240 12.23 43.23 -4.08
N LEU A 241 13.32 42.76 -4.65
CA LEU A 241 14.05 41.59 -4.13
C LEU A 241 14.92 42.04 -2.94
N GLY A 242 14.81 41.34 -1.83
CA GLY A 242 15.79 41.48 -0.75
C GLY A 242 17.14 40.88 -1.14
N TRP A 243 18.16 41.03 -0.28
CA TRP A 243 19.52 40.58 -0.57
C TRP A 243 19.61 39.14 -1.04
N LEU A 244 18.96 38.22 -0.31
CA LEU A 244 18.92 36.79 -0.70
C LEU A 244 18.21 36.57 -2.05
N GLY A 245 17.12 37.29 -2.30
CA GLY A 245 16.42 37.21 -3.58
C GLY A 245 17.26 37.74 -4.75
N LEU A 246 18.12 38.74 -4.52
CA LEU A 246 19.03 39.23 -5.53
C LEU A 246 20.13 38.23 -5.87
N VAL A 247 20.69 37.55 -4.86
CA VAL A 247 21.67 36.48 -5.08
C VAL A 247 21.03 35.33 -5.87
N GLU A 248 19.84 34.86 -5.45
CA GLU A 248 19.09 33.82 -6.16
C GLU A 248 18.77 34.23 -7.62
N TYR A 249 18.46 35.51 -7.84
CA TYR A 249 18.19 36.04 -9.18
C TYR A 249 19.41 35.94 -10.08
N LEU A 250 20.61 36.35 -9.59
CA LEU A 250 21.85 36.29 -10.36
C LEU A 250 22.25 34.84 -10.65
N GLU A 251 22.16 33.96 -9.67
CA GLU A 251 22.41 32.51 -9.86
C GLU A 251 21.45 31.92 -10.89
N LEU A 252 20.18 32.30 -10.83
CA LEU A 252 19.17 31.84 -11.79
C LEU A 252 19.45 32.37 -13.19
N TRP A 253 19.91 33.64 -13.31
CA TRP A 253 20.29 34.25 -14.57
C TRP A 253 21.40 33.46 -15.24
N ASP A 254 22.48 33.18 -14.52
CA ASP A 254 23.64 32.46 -15.04
C ASP A 254 23.23 31.09 -15.55
N VAL A 255 22.45 30.32 -14.76
CA VAL A 255 22.01 28.97 -15.15
C VAL A 255 21.03 28.99 -16.35
N LEU A 256 20.16 29.99 -16.46
CA LEU A 256 19.19 30.12 -17.53
C LEU A 256 19.79 30.57 -18.87
N THR A 257 20.92 31.29 -18.84
CA THR A 257 21.62 31.72 -20.05
C THR A 257 22.13 30.56 -20.88
N ASP A 258 22.47 29.46 -20.22
CA ASP A 258 22.96 28.23 -20.89
C ASP A 258 21.85 27.33 -21.42
N VAL A 259 20.59 27.64 -21.18
CA VAL A 259 19.44 26.81 -21.60
C VAL A 259 19.09 27.08 -23.05
N VAL A 260 19.31 26.10 -23.90
CA VAL A 260 18.92 26.11 -25.32
C VAL A 260 17.71 25.20 -25.54
N LEU A 261 16.61 25.77 -26.01
CA LEU A 261 15.45 24.98 -26.38
C LEU A 261 15.66 24.25 -27.70
N GLN A 262 15.20 23.02 -27.76
CA GLN A 262 15.24 22.16 -28.96
C GLN A 262 13.84 22.11 -29.59
N ASP A 263 13.77 21.73 -30.87
CA ASP A 263 12.50 21.62 -31.60
C ASP A 263 11.82 20.25 -31.42
N THR A 264 12.08 19.61 -30.26
CA THR A 264 11.49 18.34 -29.85
C THR A 264 10.46 18.56 -28.77
N GLU A 265 9.55 17.63 -28.58
CA GLU A 265 8.57 17.71 -27.47
C GLU A 265 9.25 17.53 -26.10
N ASP A 266 8.63 18.15 -25.09
CA ASP A 266 9.05 17.97 -23.68
C ASP A 266 8.77 16.54 -23.23
N ILE A 267 9.74 15.89 -22.57
CA ILE A 267 9.62 14.53 -22.07
C ILE A 267 9.49 14.54 -20.55
N HIS A 268 8.35 14.10 -20.05
CA HIS A 268 8.10 13.98 -18.64
C HIS A 268 8.49 12.58 -18.13
N HIS A 269 9.20 12.52 -17.01
CA HIS A 269 9.70 11.29 -16.42
C HIS A 269 9.13 11.07 -15.03
N TRP A 270 8.62 9.85 -14.80
CA TRP A 270 8.18 9.40 -13.48
C TRP A 270 9.33 8.75 -12.71
N LYS A 271 9.74 9.32 -11.59
CA LYS A 271 10.94 8.93 -10.80
C LYS A 271 10.92 7.48 -10.29
N PHE A 272 9.74 6.91 -10.03
CA PHE A 272 9.60 5.62 -9.34
C PHE A 272 9.49 4.41 -10.26
N GLU A 273 9.70 4.57 -11.57
CA GLU A 273 9.80 3.48 -12.54
C GLU A 273 11.07 3.65 -13.39
N ALA A 274 11.75 2.54 -13.66
CA ALA A 274 12.95 2.56 -14.50
C ALA A 274 12.66 2.97 -15.97
N SER A 275 11.43 2.74 -16.43
CA SER A 275 10.96 3.18 -17.75
C SER A 275 10.72 4.68 -17.86
N GLY A 276 10.70 5.40 -16.73
CA GLY A 276 10.26 6.79 -16.68
C GLY A 276 8.75 6.99 -16.86
N LEU A 277 7.98 5.93 -17.11
CA LEU A 277 6.53 6.02 -17.31
C LEU A 277 5.77 5.84 -16.00
N PHE A 278 4.67 6.56 -15.85
CA PHE A 278 3.80 6.47 -14.68
C PHE A 278 3.08 5.12 -14.63
N SER A 279 3.00 4.56 -13.41
CA SER A 279 2.06 3.49 -13.09
C SER A 279 1.41 3.73 -11.71
N SER A 280 0.11 3.45 -11.59
CA SER A 280 -0.60 3.55 -10.30
C SER A 280 0.01 2.62 -9.24
N ARG A 281 0.68 1.55 -9.66
CA ARG A 281 1.41 0.63 -8.78
C ARG A 281 2.62 1.31 -8.14
N SER A 282 3.46 1.96 -8.93
CA SER A 282 4.64 2.68 -8.42
C SER A 282 4.23 3.91 -7.63
N ALA A 283 3.17 4.61 -8.05
CA ALA A 283 2.57 5.70 -7.30
C ALA A 283 2.08 5.26 -5.92
N TYR A 284 1.35 4.13 -5.82
CA TYR A 284 0.94 3.57 -4.53
C TYR A 284 2.15 3.25 -3.65
N ARG A 285 3.21 2.68 -4.22
CA ARG A 285 4.44 2.36 -3.48
C ARG A 285 5.21 3.60 -3.03
N ALA A 286 5.18 4.66 -3.81
CA ALA A 286 5.85 5.92 -3.50
C ALA A 286 5.36 6.54 -2.18
N PHE A 287 4.08 6.35 -1.81
CA PHE A 287 3.54 6.78 -0.51
C PHE A 287 4.16 6.05 0.69
N PHE A 288 4.87 4.96 0.46
CA PHE A 288 5.60 4.22 1.50
C PHE A 288 7.12 4.44 1.43
N ALA A 289 7.59 5.39 0.62
CA ALA A 289 9.01 5.74 0.55
C ALA A 289 9.52 6.15 1.94
N GLY A 290 10.74 5.73 2.29
CA GLY A 290 11.32 5.96 3.62
C GLY A 290 10.81 5.02 4.73
N SER A 291 9.84 4.13 4.45
CA SER A 291 9.39 3.15 5.43
C SER A 291 10.45 2.06 5.66
N VAL A 292 10.59 1.64 6.92
CA VAL A 292 11.51 0.55 7.29
C VAL A 292 11.04 -0.76 6.67
N GLY A 293 11.94 -1.44 5.98
CA GLY A 293 11.68 -2.74 5.37
C GLY A 293 11.46 -3.85 6.40
N PHE A 294 10.68 -4.84 6.04
CA PHE A 294 10.47 -6.04 6.85
C PHE A 294 11.43 -7.13 6.37
N GLU A 295 12.60 -7.24 7.01
CA GLU A 295 13.67 -8.17 6.60
C GLU A 295 13.21 -9.60 6.27
N PRO A 296 12.39 -10.28 7.11
CA PRO A 296 12.03 -11.68 6.86
C PRO A 296 11.04 -11.90 5.71
N TRP A 297 10.62 -10.86 4.97
CA TRP A 297 9.54 -11.02 3.99
C TRP A 297 9.86 -12.01 2.86
N LYS A 298 11.11 -12.03 2.38
CA LYS A 298 11.54 -12.96 1.32
C LYS A 298 11.52 -14.40 1.83
N GLN A 299 12.07 -14.62 3.02
CA GLN A 299 12.11 -15.94 3.66
C GLN A 299 10.69 -16.47 3.89
N LEU A 300 9.81 -15.61 4.40
CA LEU A 300 8.44 -15.95 4.74
C LEU A 300 7.58 -16.20 3.49
N TRP A 301 7.46 -15.19 2.62
CA TRP A 301 6.46 -15.22 1.56
C TRP A 301 6.92 -15.92 0.29
N LYS A 302 8.24 -16.01 0.00
CA LYS A 302 8.79 -16.73 -1.15
C LYS A 302 9.07 -18.20 -0.90
N SER A 303 8.83 -18.73 0.31
CA SER A 303 8.90 -20.17 0.64
C SER A 303 7.79 -20.97 -0.06
N TRP A 304 7.91 -22.30 -0.06
CA TRP A 304 6.85 -23.22 -0.56
C TRP A 304 5.83 -23.61 0.51
N ALA A 305 6.03 -23.18 1.76
CA ALA A 305 5.11 -23.51 2.84
C ALA A 305 3.68 -23.05 2.52
N PRO A 306 2.64 -23.78 3.00
CA PRO A 306 1.25 -23.39 2.83
C PRO A 306 0.94 -22.03 3.41
N SER A 307 0.02 -21.27 2.79
CA SER A 307 -0.32 -19.91 3.19
C SER A 307 -0.80 -19.79 4.64
N LYS A 308 -1.49 -20.84 5.19
CA LYS A 308 -1.89 -20.87 6.60
C LYS A 308 -0.69 -20.85 7.55
N CYS A 309 0.39 -21.59 7.22
CA CYS A 309 1.61 -21.66 8.01
C CYS A 309 2.40 -20.33 7.91
N LYS A 310 2.49 -19.74 6.72
CA LYS A 310 3.09 -18.41 6.51
C LYS A 310 2.39 -17.32 7.32
N THR A 311 1.06 -17.33 7.32
CA THR A 311 0.27 -16.35 8.07
C THR A 311 0.42 -16.54 9.58
N PHE A 312 0.54 -17.76 10.07
CA PHE A 312 0.87 -18.06 11.46
C PHE A 312 2.25 -17.49 11.81
N VAL A 313 3.30 -17.77 11.03
CA VAL A 313 4.64 -17.25 11.28
C VAL A 313 4.68 -15.70 11.19
N TRP A 314 3.87 -15.10 10.31
CA TRP A 314 3.70 -13.64 10.29
C TRP A 314 3.14 -13.08 11.61
N LEU A 315 2.17 -13.77 12.24
CA LEU A 315 1.67 -13.44 13.59
C LEU A 315 2.73 -13.69 14.67
N THR A 316 3.47 -14.78 14.57
CA THR A 316 4.58 -15.14 15.44
C THR A 316 5.64 -14.04 15.51
N ILE A 317 6.13 -13.59 14.35
CA ILE A 317 7.13 -12.51 14.25
C ILE A 317 6.63 -11.21 14.90
N ARG A 318 5.32 -10.98 14.92
CA ARG A 318 4.68 -9.82 15.54
C ARG A 318 4.32 -10.03 17.01
N ASN A 319 4.66 -11.18 17.58
CA ASN A 319 4.24 -11.60 18.91
C ASN A 319 2.72 -11.47 19.10
N ARG A 320 1.94 -12.06 18.19
CA ARG A 320 0.46 -12.00 18.19
C ARG A 320 -0.22 -13.37 18.29
N CYS A 321 0.54 -14.42 18.60
CA CYS A 321 0.00 -15.74 18.94
C CYS A 321 -0.48 -15.72 20.41
N TRP A 322 -1.45 -16.57 20.72
CA TRP A 322 -2.04 -16.69 22.05
C TRP A 322 -1.20 -17.66 22.91
N THR A 323 -0.03 -17.22 23.32
CA THR A 323 0.85 -17.84 24.30
C THR A 323 0.48 -17.40 25.73
N ALA A 324 0.91 -18.13 26.75
CA ALA A 324 0.58 -17.85 28.15
C ALA A 324 0.87 -16.39 28.53
N ASP A 325 2.06 -15.87 28.18
CA ASP A 325 2.45 -14.46 28.41
C ASP A 325 1.49 -13.45 27.78
N ARG A 326 0.89 -13.81 26.65
CA ARG A 326 -0.09 -12.95 25.93
C ARG A 326 -1.49 -13.04 26.53
N LEU A 327 -1.87 -14.21 27.04
CA LEU A 327 -3.12 -14.41 27.76
C LEU A 327 -3.06 -13.69 29.11
N GLN A 328 -1.94 -13.83 29.85
CA GLN A 328 -1.68 -13.16 31.12
C GLN A 328 -1.83 -11.63 31.01
N LYS A 329 -1.19 -11.02 30.00
CA LYS A 329 -1.30 -9.57 29.73
C LYS A 329 -2.74 -9.09 29.47
N ARG A 330 -3.69 -9.99 29.27
CA ARG A 330 -5.10 -9.70 29.07
C ARG A 330 -6.00 -10.17 30.21
N GLY A 331 -5.41 -10.66 31.30
CA GLY A 331 -6.15 -11.20 32.44
C GLY A 331 -6.95 -12.47 32.10
N LEU A 332 -6.54 -13.22 31.06
CA LEU A 332 -7.21 -14.44 30.64
C LEU A 332 -6.54 -15.67 31.29
N PRO A 333 -7.29 -16.77 31.55
CA PRO A 333 -6.74 -18.02 32.05
C PRO A 333 -5.59 -18.50 31.16
N HIS A 334 -4.49 -18.91 31.76
CA HIS A 334 -3.28 -19.36 31.07
C HIS A 334 -2.53 -20.38 31.91
N PRO A 335 -1.73 -21.27 31.28
CA PRO A 335 -0.80 -22.14 31.99
C PRO A 335 0.31 -21.32 32.67
N ASP A 336 0.75 -21.75 33.85
CA ASP A 336 1.84 -21.11 34.60
C ASP A 336 3.20 -21.33 33.94
N CYS A 337 3.38 -22.45 33.25
CA CYS A 337 4.61 -22.80 32.54
C CYS A 337 4.31 -23.28 31.10
N CYS A 338 5.37 -23.45 30.31
CA CYS A 338 5.30 -23.95 28.96
C CYS A 338 4.74 -25.39 28.90
N PRO A 339 3.63 -25.65 28.23
CA PRO A 339 3.01 -26.98 28.17
C PRO A 339 3.87 -28.05 27.49
N LEU A 340 4.99 -27.68 26.85
CA LEU A 340 5.87 -28.63 26.18
C LEU A 340 7.04 -29.12 27.04
N CYS A 341 7.53 -28.28 27.95
CA CYS A 341 8.67 -28.64 28.80
C CYS A 341 8.37 -28.62 30.31
N ASP A 342 7.25 -27.98 30.71
CA ASP A 342 6.78 -27.81 32.09
C ASP A 342 7.80 -27.13 33.05
N HIS A 343 8.77 -26.33 32.50
CA HIS A 343 9.85 -25.72 33.26
C HIS A 343 9.89 -24.19 33.19
N GLU A 344 9.73 -23.61 32.02
CA GLU A 344 9.90 -22.18 31.80
C GLU A 344 8.59 -21.50 31.42
N GLU A 345 8.50 -20.18 31.59
CA GLU A 345 7.35 -19.41 31.15
C GLU A 345 7.14 -19.56 29.64
N GLU A 346 5.89 -19.69 29.21
CA GLU A 346 5.56 -19.80 27.80
C GLU A 346 5.54 -18.43 27.13
N THR A 347 6.58 -18.13 26.38
CA THR A 347 6.63 -17.06 25.38
C THR A 347 6.71 -17.68 23.99
N ILE A 348 6.39 -16.91 22.94
CA ILE A 348 6.53 -17.42 21.56
C ILE A 348 8.00 -17.71 21.20
N GLN A 349 8.95 -17.01 21.79
CA GLN A 349 10.38 -17.24 21.60
C GLN A 349 10.81 -18.54 22.27
N HIS A 350 10.43 -18.73 23.55
CA HIS A 350 10.67 -19.98 24.25
C HIS A 350 10.07 -21.15 23.46
N LEU A 351 8.79 -21.06 23.11
CA LEU A 351 8.05 -22.12 22.43
C LEU A 351 8.70 -22.56 21.11
N LEU A 352 9.28 -21.66 20.34
CA LEU A 352 9.80 -21.97 18.99
C LEU A 352 11.31 -22.18 18.93
N THR A 353 12.09 -21.76 19.97
CA THR A 353 13.56 -21.81 19.93
C THR A 353 14.23 -22.37 21.16
N THR A 354 13.92 -21.87 22.37
CA THR A 354 14.70 -22.19 23.59
C THR A 354 14.16 -23.39 24.38
N CYS A 355 12.88 -23.74 24.21
CA CYS A 355 12.27 -24.89 24.85
C CYS A 355 13.05 -26.18 24.54
N VAL A 356 13.31 -27.01 25.58
CA VAL A 356 14.05 -28.27 25.44
C VAL A 356 13.39 -29.18 24.41
N PHE A 357 12.07 -29.36 24.50
CA PHE A 357 11.27 -30.13 23.55
C PHE A 357 11.45 -29.62 22.11
N THR A 358 11.37 -28.33 21.91
CA THR A 358 11.47 -27.71 20.59
C THR A 358 12.88 -27.81 20.01
N ARG A 359 13.91 -27.70 20.85
CA ARG A 359 15.31 -27.89 20.40
C ARG A 359 15.54 -29.32 19.92
N GLN A 360 15.02 -30.31 20.65
CA GLN A 360 15.03 -31.72 20.25
C GLN A 360 14.30 -31.92 18.91
N PHE A 361 13.12 -31.34 18.78
CA PHE A 361 12.34 -31.38 17.53
C PHE A 361 13.13 -30.83 16.34
N TRP A 362 13.75 -29.65 16.49
CA TRP A 362 14.57 -29.08 15.41
C TRP A 362 15.79 -29.94 15.10
N PHE A 363 16.46 -30.48 16.10
CA PHE A 363 17.59 -31.38 15.90
C PHE A 363 17.17 -32.61 15.08
N ASN A 364 16.12 -33.29 15.48
CA ASN A 364 15.62 -34.49 14.81
C ASN A 364 15.21 -34.25 13.34
N ILE A 365 14.63 -33.11 13.04
CA ILE A 365 14.24 -32.75 11.65
C ILE A 365 15.45 -32.37 10.80
N LEU A 366 16.43 -31.71 11.36
CA LEU A 366 17.59 -31.20 10.63
C LEU A 366 18.71 -32.25 10.49
N GLN A 367 18.76 -33.25 11.34
CA GLN A 367 19.77 -34.29 11.34
C GLN A 367 19.76 -35.12 10.04
N PRO A 368 18.64 -35.65 9.54
CA PRO A 368 18.62 -36.42 8.30
C PRO A 368 19.05 -35.62 7.06
N LEU A 369 18.98 -34.30 7.15
CA LEU A 369 19.39 -33.35 6.10
C LEU A 369 20.84 -32.89 6.22
N ASN A 370 21.62 -33.45 7.17
CA ASN A 370 22.96 -32.99 7.53
C ASN A 370 23.03 -31.52 7.94
N LEU A 371 21.93 -30.99 8.50
CA LEU A 371 21.79 -29.60 8.93
C LEU A 371 21.66 -29.43 10.45
N SER A 372 21.95 -30.47 11.25
CA SER A 372 21.82 -30.48 12.72
C SER A 372 22.55 -29.31 13.41
N ARG A 373 23.68 -28.85 12.83
CA ARG A 373 24.43 -27.68 13.30
C ARG A 373 23.64 -26.36 13.24
N LEU A 374 22.55 -26.31 12.50
CA LEU A 374 21.65 -25.16 12.38
C LEU A 374 20.50 -25.19 13.39
N ALA A 375 20.35 -26.26 14.19
CA ALA A 375 19.34 -26.32 15.24
C ALA A 375 19.52 -25.17 16.25
N PRO A 376 18.42 -24.60 16.82
CA PRO A 376 18.52 -23.50 17.76
C PRO A 376 19.21 -23.93 19.04
N ARG A 377 20.09 -23.06 19.55
CA ARG A 377 20.75 -23.24 20.85
C ARG A 377 19.91 -22.62 21.96
N HIS A 378 20.16 -23.01 23.22
CA HIS A 378 19.51 -22.40 24.39
C HIS A 378 19.73 -20.88 24.49
N THR A 379 20.84 -20.38 23.91
CA THR A 379 21.18 -18.96 23.86
C THR A 379 20.57 -18.18 22.69
N ALA A 380 19.60 -18.75 21.98
CA ALA A 380 18.99 -18.09 20.83
C ALA A 380 18.11 -16.92 21.30
N ASN A 381 18.47 -15.69 20.93
CA ASN A 381 17.80 -14.46 21.37
C ASN A 381 16.38 -14.33 20.81
N SER A 382 16.16 -14.75 19.55
CA SER A 382 14.86 -14.72 18.92
C SER A 382 14.71 -15.75 17.81
N PHE A 383 13.46 -16.17 17.54
CA PHE A 383 13.12 -17.06 16.42
C PHE A 383 13.57 -16.49 15.08
N VAL A 384 13.34 -15.19 14.85
CA VAL A 384 13.72 -14.51 13.60
C VAL A 384 15.23 -14.46 13.44
N ASP A 385 15.98 -14.14 14.52
CA ASP A 385 17.44 -14.07 14.45
C ASP A 385 18.08 -15.43 14.25
N TRP A 386 17.58 -16.47 14.91
CA TRP A 386 18.00 -17.84 14.67
C TRP A 386 17.76 -18.23 13.21
N TRP A 387 16.54 -18.02 12.70
CA TRP A 387 16.17 -18.34 11.32
C TRP A 387 17.07 -17.61 10.32
N ARG A 388 17.27 -16.30 10.49
CA ARG A 388 18.13 -15.47 9.64
C ARG A 388 19.58 -15.93 9.66
N LYS A 389 20.16 -16.19 10.86
CA LYS A 389 21.55 -16.66 10.99
C LYS A 389 21.73 -18.02 10.31
N SER A 390 20.80 -18.95 10.52
CA SER A 390 20.82 -20.27 9.90
C SER A 390 20.68 -20.19 8.37
N TRP A 391 19.75 -19.39 7.88
CA TRP A 391 19.54 -19.16 6.46
C TRP A 391 20.77 -18.56 5.75
N LYS A 392 21.51 -17.63 6.39
CA LYS A 392 22.72 -17.03 5.83
C LYS A 392 23.84 -18.05 5.61
N LYS A 393 23.92 -19.08 6.44
CA LYS A 393 24.93 -20.15 6.35
C LYS A 393 24.68 -21.15 5.22
N LEU A 394 23.49 -21.13 4.63
CA LEU A 394 23.10 -22.07 3.57
C LEU A 394 23.44 -21.57 2.18
N GLN A 395 23.74 -22.52 1.28
CA GLN A 395 23.86 -22.27 -0.15
C GLN A 395 22.53 -21.78 -0.74
N LYS A 396 22.60 -20.98 -1.80
CA LYS A 396 21.40 -20.30 -2.38
C LYS A 396 20.26 -21.26 -2.73
N HIS A 397 20.56 -22.42 -3.29
CA HIS A 397 19.56 -23.39 -3.73
C HIS A 397 18.78 -24.03 -2.55
N LEU A 398 19.44 -24.26 -1.40
CA LEU A 398 18.81 -24.87 -0.22
C LEU A 398 17.98 -23.87 0.64
N ARG A 399 18.07 -22.59 0.36
CA ARG A 399 17.46 -21.53 1.20
C ARG A 399 15.94 -21.57 1.18
N LYS A 400 15.34 -21.93 0.07
CA LYS A 400 13.88 -21.93 -0.10
C LYS A 400 13.25 -23.12 0.58
N GLU A 401 13.89 -24.29 0.47
CA GLU A 401 13.54 -25.53 1.16
C GLU A 401 13.63 -25.35 2.68
N PHE A 402 14.76 -24.84 3.16
CA PHE A 402 14.96 -24.57 4.57
C PHE A 402 13.92 -23.58 5.13
N ASN A 403 13.59 -22.52 4.41
CA ASN A 403 12.54 -21.60 4.83
C ASN A 403 11.18 -22.32 4.95
N SER A 404 10.87 -23.20 4.02
CA SER A 404 9.64 -23.98 4.03
C SER A 404 9.61 -24.91 5.23
N LEU A 405 10.73 -25.58 5.52
CA LEU A 405 10.90 -26.47 6.68
C LEU A 405 10.71 -25.70 8.00
N VAL A 406 11.36 -24.53 8.15
CA VAL A 406 11.24 -23.70 9.36
C VAL A 406 9.79 -23.26 9.58
N ILE A 407 9.10 -22.82 8.53
CA ILE A 407 7.70 -22.39 8.63
C ILE A 407 6.78 -23.54 8.99
N LEU A 408 6.96 -24.73 8.39
CA LEU A 408 6.19 -25.93 8.70
C LEU A 408 6.48 -26.44 10.10
N GLY A 409 7.74 -26.49 10.52
CA GLY A 409 8.15 -26.91 11.85
C GLY A 409 7.55 -26.01 12.93
N ALA A 410 7.62 -24.69 12.75
CA ALA A 410 6.99 -23.75 13.68
C ALA A 410 5.47 -23.95 13.78
N TRP A 411 4.81 -24.27 12.67
CA TRP A 411 3.37 -24.60 12.67
C TRP A 411 3.07 -25.92 13.37
N ILE A 412 3.89 -26.95 13.20
CA ILE A 412 3.73 -28.25 13.86
C ILE A 412 3.91 -28.10 15.37
N ILE A 413 4.94 -27.40 15.83
CA ILE A 413 5.17 -27.10 17.25
C ILE A 413 3.94 -26.40 17.85
N TRP A 414 3.42 -25.39 17.16
CA TRP A 414 2.22 -24.66 17.60
C TRP A 414 0.99 -25.56 17.69
N LYS A 415 0.78 -26.44 16.71
CA LYS A 415 -0.32 -27.42 16.75
C LYS A 415 -0.17 -28.39 17.91
N HIS A 416 1.03 -28.90 18.13
CA HIS A 416 1.32 -29.83 19.22
C HIS A 416 1.09 -29.18 20.60
N ARG A 417 1.55 -27.94 20.77
CA ARG A 417 1.27 -27.13 21.96
C ARG A 417 -0.24 -26.99 22.19
N ASN A 418 -1.01 -26.67 21.14
CA ASN A 418 -2.45 -26.50 21.29
C ASN A 418 -3.17 -27.81 21.61
N ALA A 419 -2.75 -28.91 21.02
CA ALA A 419 -3.31 -30.24 21.35
C ALA A 419 -3.07 -30.59 22.85
N ARG A 420 -1.89 -30.25 23.41
CA ARG A 420 -1.64 -30.45 24.84
C ARG A 420 -2.52 -29.56 25.73
N VAL A 421 -2.74 -28.33 25.35
CA VAL A 421 -3.51 -27.36 26.18
C VAL A 421 -5.01 -27.64 26.10
N PHE A 422 -5.54 -27.99 24.93
CA PHE A 422 -6.99 -28.08 24.71
C PHE A 422 -7.54 -29.51 24.65
N ASP A 423 -6.74 -30.47 24.17
CA ASP A 423 -7.20 -31.85 23.96
C ASP A 423 -6.70 -32.82 25.02
N GLY A 424 -5.86 -32.38 25.97
CA GLY A 424 -5.27 -33.18 27.03
C GLY A 424 -4.35 -34.32 26.53
N ASN A 425 -4.03 -34.35 25.25
CA ASN A 425 -3.29 -35.42 24.59
C ASN A 425 -1.79 -35.35 24.96
N ASN A 426 -1.33 -36.29 25.80
CA ASN A 426 0.08 -36.61 26.04
C ASN A 426 0.71 -37.34 24.83
N THR A 427 0.59 -36.79 23.61
CA THR A 427 1.24 -37.36 22.43
C THR A 427 2.75 -37.15 22.51
N LYS A 428 3.48 -38.23 22.88
CA LYS A 428 4.93 -38.33 22.69
C LYS A 428 5.21 -38.08 21.19
N LEU A 429 6.29 -37.32 20.88
CA LEU A 429 6.79 -37.28 19.51
C LEU A 429 6.97 -38.72 19.03
N ALA A 430 6.28 -39.11 17.95
CA ALA A 430 6.56 -40.35 17.24
C ALA A 430 7.97 -40.26 16.66
N GLY A 431 8.94 -40.81 17.39
CA GLY A 431 10.36 -40.73 17.06
C GLY A 431 11.22 -41.65 17.90
N SER A 432 10.58 -42.63 18.57
CA SER A 432 11.27 -43.78 19.09
C SER A 432 10.57 -45.05 18.53
N SER A 433 10.74 -45.29 17.25
CA SER A 433 10.61 -46.61 16.69
C SER A 433 11.90 -47.36 16.92
N SER A 434 12.03 -47.95 18.11
CA SER A 434 12.66 -49.24 18.20
C SER A 434 11.70 -50.27 17.62
N ASN A 435 12.23 -51.08 16.73
CA ASN A 435 11.76 -52.37 16.19
C ASN A 435 11.08 -52.34 14.82
N LEU A 436 11.88 -52.87 13.96
CA LEU A 436 11.84 -53.73 12.76
C LEU A 436 12.02 -52.99 11.47
#